data_5669746a6d8cce055c4b8f8222cbc2d5
#
_entry.id   5669746a6d8cce055c4b8f8222cbc2d5
#
_cell.length_a   1.000
_cell.length_b   1.000
_cell.length_c   1.000
_cell.angle_alpha   90.00
_cell.angle_beta   90.00
_cell.angle_gamma   90.00
#
_symmetry.space_group_name_H-M   'P 1'
#
loop_
_entity.id
_entity.type
_entity.pdbx_description
1 polymer ?
#
loop_
_entity_poly.entity_id
_entity_poly.type
_entity_poly.pdbx_seq_one_letter_code
_entity_poly.pdbx_strand_id
1 'polypeptide(L)'
;MADHFSLRTYALFILALLAAMMLCVCVGSVSVAPKDTLTAIFCALLGKPAPAGVAKNIIVNVRLPRVMNVALVGASLSLCGAAMQGLLRNPLADGSTLGVSAGASLGAVIALALGVTIPGSDYGGTMLMAMAFAFLSLTLILSLAYALDHSLATNSIILIGVIFSMFVSSVINLILSFVNDQVRSIAFWTMGSLSGTGYPHTRILSLALLLCGGVIVRHARELNAFAIGEDNARHVGVNVRRVKLAVLVTVSVLIGVCVSVSGSIGFVGLVVPHAARMIAGPNHRRLLPASMFAGAIFLLLADLIARTLLSPVELSIGVVTSLVGAVAFVVIFYRARKAG
;
A
#
# COMPACT_ATOMS: atom_id res chain seq x y z
N MET A 1 26.51 -11.23 -11.94
CA MET A 1 25.54 -11.51 -10.87
C MET A 1 24.23 -11.99 -11.50
N ALA A 2 23.60 -13.05 -10.98
CA ALA A 2 22.34 -13.56 -11.52
C ALA A 2 21.25 -12.48 -11.48
N ASP A 3 20.48 -12.30 -12.55
CA ASP A 3 19.45 -11.25 -12.67
C ASP A 3 18.22 -11.45 -11.76
N HIS A 4 17.98 -12.67 -11.32
CA HIS A 4 16.83 -13.08 -10.48
C HIS A 4 17.32 -13.80 -9.22
N PHE A 5 16.48 -13.85 -8.21
CA PHE A 5 16.72 -14.69 -7.05
C PHE A 5 16.65 -16.18 -7.42
N SER A 6 17.36 -17.00 -6.64
CA SER A 6 17.22 -18.45 -6.75
C SER A 6 15.82 -18.91 -6.32
N LEU A 7 15.38 -20.07 -6.81
CA LEU A 7 14.10 -20.65 -6.38
C LEU A 7 14.02 -20.86 -4.85
N ARG A 8 15.15 -21.17 -4.23
CA ARG A 8 15.27 -21.29 -2.76
C ARG A 8 14.96 -19.99 -2.04
N THR A 9 15.41 -18.85 -2.57
CA THR A 9 15.13 -17.51 -1.98
C THR A 9 13.63 -17.18 -2.07
N TYR A 10 13.00 -17.45 -3.21
CA TYR A 10 11.55 -17.27 -3.34
C TYR A 10 10.76 -18.18 -2.38
N ALA A 11 11.19 -19.44 -2.22
CA ALA A 11 10.58 -20.36 -1.27
C ALA A 11 10.69 -19.84 0.18
N LEU A 12 11.83 -19.26 0.55
CA LEU A 12 12.00 -18.62 1.86
C LEU A 12 11.09 -17.40 2.05
N PHE A 13 10.93 -16.55 1.03
CA PHE A 13 10.00 -15.42 1.10
C PHE A 13 8.55 -15.88 1.29
N ILE A 14 8.14 -16.89 0.53
CA ILE A 14 6.79 -17.47 0.65
C ILE A 14 6.59 -18.07 2.05
N LEU A 15 7.57 -18.84 2.54
CA LEU A 15 7.50 -19.46 3.86
C LEU A 15 7.40 -18.39 4.97
N ALA A 16 8.21 -17.35 4.89
CA ALA A 16 8.19 -16.23 5.84
C ALA A 16 6.84 -15.50 5.82
N LEU A 17 6.28 -15.25 4.62
CA LEU A 17 4.96 -14.64 4.48
C LEU A 17 3.86 -15.53 5.07
N LEU A 18 3.85 -16.82 4.76
CA LEU A 18 2.88 -17.77 5.30
C LEU A 18 2.98 -17.88 6.83
N ALA A 19 4.20 -17.89 7.37
CA ALA A 19 4.42 -17.87 8.81
C ALA A 19 3.87 -16.59 9.48
N ALA A 20 4.11 -15.41 8.87
CA ALA A 20 3.57 -14.15 9.35
C ALA A 20 2.04 -14.12 9.27
N MET A 21 1.44 -14.58 8.17
CA MET A 21 -0.01 -14.70 8.03
C MET A 21 -0.60 -15.62 9.08
N MET A 22 0.00 -16.80 9.30
CA MET A 22 -0.44 -17.76 10.30
C MET A 22 -0.38 -17.16 11.71
N LEU A 23 0.72 -16.47 12.06
CA LEU A 23 0.86 -15.75 13.32
C LEU A 23 -0.28 -14.74 13.50
N CYS A 24 -0.56 -13.92 12.47
CA CYS A 24 -1.59 -12.89 12.51
C CYS A 24 -3.02 -13.44 12.56
N VAL A 25 -3.27 -14.65 12.06
CA VAL A 25 -4.58 -15.31 12.21
C VAL A 25 -4.72 -15.92 13.62
N CYS A 26 -3.66 -16.51 14.18
CA CYS A 26 -3.68 -17.11 15.52
C CYS A 26 -3.80 -16.06 16.62
N VAL A 27 -3.07 -14.94 16.49
CA VAL A 27 -3.00 -13.88 17.51
C VAL A 27 -3.95 -12.71 17.12
N GLY A 28 -4.75 -12.27 18.07
CA GLY A 28 -5.69 -11.15 17.86
C GLY A 28 -6.34 -10.69 19.16
N SER A 29 -7.22 -9.69 19.09
CA SER A 29 -7.91 -9.10 20.26
C SER A 29 -8.77 -10.10 21.04
N VAL A 30 -9.22 -11.18 20.42
CA VAL A 30 -9.94 -12.28 21.07
C VAL A 30 -9.04 -13.50 21.07
N SER A 31 -8.84 -14.13 22.24
CA SER A 31 -8.06 -15.36 22.32
C SER A 31 -8.83 -16.54 21.71
N VAL A 32 -8.23 -17.21 20.73
CA VAL A 32 -8.74 -18.47 20.15
C VAL A 32 -7.62 -19.48 20.24
N ALA A 33 -7.95 -20.69 20.66
CA ALA A 33 -6.94 -21.74 20.79
C ALA A 33 -6.26 -22.02 19.43
N PRO A 34 -4.93 -22.15 19.37
CA PRO A 34 -4.21 -22.42 18.11
C PRO A 34 -4.70 -23.66 17.39
N LYS A 35 -5.11 -24.69 18.11
CA LYS A 35 -5.70 -25.92 17.56
C LYS A 35 -7.00 -25.66 16.80
N ASP A 36 -7.87 -24.83 17.36
CA ASP A 36 -9.16 -24.48 16.71
C ASP A 36 -8.93 -23.62 15.48
N THR A 37 -7.92 -22.72 15.54
CA THR A 37 -7.51 -21.90 14.41
C THR A 37 -7.02 -22.75 13.24
N LEU A 38 -6.10 -23.69 13.49
CA LEU A 38 -5.59 -24.60 12.46
C LEU A 38 -6.70 -25.47 11.88
N THR A 39 -7.58 -26.02 12.73
CA THR A 39 -8.72 -26.84 12.30
C THR A 39 -9.68 -26.02 11.43
N ALA A 40 -10.00 -24.79 11.81
CA ALA A 40 -10.90 -23.92 11.05
C ALA A 40 -10.32 -23.58 9.67
N ILE A 41 -9.02 -23.26 9.59
CA ILE A 41 -8.33 -22.96 8.32
C ILE A 41 -8.30 -24.22 7.42
N PHE A 42 -7.94 -25.37 7.98
CA PHE A 42 -7.86 -26.62 7.23
C PHE A 42 -9.22 -27.06 6.68
N CYS A 43 -10.28 -26.95 7.50
CA CYS A 43 -11.64 -27.23 7.05
C CYS A 43 -12.11 -26.24 5.98
N ALA A 44 -11.77 -24.95 6.11
CA ALA A 44 -12.12 -23.95 5.11
C ALA A 44 -11.43 -24.20 3.76
N LEU A 45 -10.15 -24.60 3.77
CA LEU A 45 -9.40 -24.94 2.56
C LEU A 45 -9.93 -26.21 1.85
N LEU A 46 -10.40 -27.20 2.63
CA LEU A 46 -10.93 -28.44 2.09
C LEU A 46 -12.43 -28.40 1.77
N GLY A 47 -13.09 -27.25 1.95
CA GLY A 47 -14.54 -27.10 1.78
C GLY A 47 -15.37 -27.96 2.74
N LYS A 48 -14.75 -28.43 3.86
CA LYS A 48 -15.43 -29.26 4.87
C LYS A 48 -16.11 -28.37 5.92
N PRO A 49 -17.26 -28.80 6.47
CA PRO A 49 -17.88 -28.11 7.58
C PRO A 49 -16.92 -28.15 8.78
N ALA A 50 -16.42 -26.99 9.20
CA ALA A 50 -15.66 -26.90 10.45
C ALA A 50 -16.64 -27.02 11.64
N PRO A 51 -16.21 -27.51 12.81
CA PRO A 51 -17.03 -27.57 14.01
C PRO A 51 -17.75 -26.25 14.23
N ALA A 52 -19.05 -26.28 14.42
CA ALA A 52 -19.85 -25.07 14.60
C ALA A 52 -19.44 -24.37 15.91
N GLY A 53 -19.09 -23.06 15.81
CA GLY A 53 -18.71 -22.29 16.99
C GLY A 53 -18.33 -20.86 16.61
N VAL A 54 -18.29 -19.98 17.62
CA VAL A 54 -17.88 -18.57 17.49
C VAL A 54 -16.47 -18.46 16.90
N ALA A 55 -15.59 -19.38 17.26
CA ALA A 55 -14.20 -19.43 16.77
C ALA A 55 -14.12 -19.54 15.24
N LYS A 56 -14.96 -20.38 14.60
CA LYS A 56 -14.99 -20.51 13.13
C LYS A 56 -15.35 -19.20 12.45
N ASN A 57 -16.41 -18.53 12.91
CA ASN A 57 -16.88 -17.29 12.31
C ASN A 57 -15.84 -16.19 12.43
N ILE A 58 -15.18 -16.07 13.59
CA ILE A 58 -14.10 -15.10 13.81
C ILE A 58 -12.90 -15.38 12.88
N ILE A 59 -12.49 -16.64 12.76
CA ILE A 59 -11.30 -17.00 11.98
C ILE A 59 -11.56 -16.84 10.50
N VAL A 60 -12.62 -17.47 9.98
CA VAL A 60 -12.85 -17.54 8.54
C VAL A 60 -13.44 -16.25 7.99
N ASN A 61 -14.40 -15.61 8.69
CA ASN A 61 -15.12 -14.47 8.14
C ASN A 61 -14.54 -13.12 8.53
N VAL A 62 -13.70 -13.05 9.59
CA VAL A 62 -13.12 -11.79 10.06
C VAL A 62 -11.61 -11.78 9.92
N ARG A 63 -10.88 -12.73 10.57
CA ARG A 63 -9.41 -12.68 10.63
C ARG A 63 -8.76 -13.02 9.29
N LEU A 64 -9.20 -14.07 8.64
CA LEU A 64 -8.57 -14.54 7.42
C LEU A 64 -8.66 -13.50 6.29
N PRO A 65 -9.84 -12.94 5.94
CA PRO A 65 -9.90 -11.89 4.92
C PRO A 65 -9.13 -10.63 5.34
N ARG A 66 -9.14 -10.21 6.62
CA ARG A 66 -8.34 -9.10 7.11
C ARG A 66 -6.85 -9.33 6.88
N VAL A 67 -6.30 -10.47 7.29
CA VAL A 67 -4.88 -10.83 7.11
C VAL A 67 -4.51 -10.86 5.63
N MET A 68 -5.36 -11.41 4.76
CA MET A 68 -5.15 -11.39 3.31
C MET A 68 -5.12 -9.95 2.77
N ASN A 69 -6.06 -9.10 3.18
CA ASN A 69 -6.15 -7.71 2.72
C ASN A 69 -4.93 -6.89 3.21
N VAL A 70 -4.50 -7.08 4.46
CA VAL A 70 -3.29 -6.46 5.02
C VAL A 70 -2.06 -6.85 4.20
N ALA A 71 -1.89 -8.15 3.91
CA ALA A 71 -0.76 -8.62 3.10
C ALA A 71 -0.77 -8.02 1.69
N LEU A 72 -1.93 -7.98 1.04
CA LEU A 72 -2.09 -7.42 -0.32
C LEU A 72 -1.81 -5.92 -0.36
N VAL A 73 -2.33 -5.16 0.60
CA VAL A 73 -2.07 -3.71 0.70
C VAL A 73 -0.59 -3.45 0.97
N GLY A 74 0.02 -4.18 1.91
CA GLY A 74 1.45 -4.05 2.21
C GLY A 74 2.35 -4.36 1.02
N ALA A 75 2.07 -5.45 0.30
CA ALA A 75 2.76 -5.82 -0.93
C ALA A 75 2.62 -4.73 -2.01
N SER A 76 1.39 -4.23 -2.21
CA SER A 76 1.08 -3.24 -3.23
C SER A 76 1.76 -1.90 -2.97
N LEU A 77 1.64 -1.37 -1.75
CA LEU A 77 2.24 -0.08 -1.38
C LEU A 77 3.77 -0.13 -1.47
N SER A 78 4.38 -1.22 -1.00
CA SER A 78 5.83 -1.40 -1.08
C SER A 78 6.33 -1.58 -2.51
N LEU A 79 5.61 -2.32 -3.35
CA LEU A 79 5.91 -2.45 -4.78
C LEU A 79 5.86 -1.10 -5.49
N CYS A 80 4.79 -0.32 -5.24
CA CYS A 80 4.63 1.04 -5.76
C CYS A 80 5.78 1.94 -5.32
N GLY A 81 6.15 1.89 -4.04
CA GLY A 81 7.26 2.66 -3.50
C GLY A 81 8.60 2.31 -4.18
N ALA A 82 8.90 1.01 -4.35
CA ALA A 82 10.12 0.56 -5.04
C ALA A 82 10.17 1.06 -6.49
N ALA A 83 9.06 0.99 -7.21
CA ALA A 83 8.95 1.49 -8.59
C ALA A 83 9.13 3.01 -8.65
N MET A 84 8.49 3.76 -7.74
CA MET A 84 8.58 5.23 -7.67
C MET A 84 10.00 5.71 -7.33
N GLN A 85 10.65 5.07 -6.35
CA GLN A 85 12.04 5.39 -6.00
C GLN A 85 12.99 5.17 -7.18
N GLY A 86 12.77 4.10 -7.98
CA GLY A 86 13.53 3.82 -9.19
C GLY A 86 13.25 4.82 -10.31
N LEU A 87 11.97 5.08 -10.58
CA LEU A 87 11.53 5.97 -11.65
C LEU A 87 11.96 7.41 -11.43
N LEU A 88 11.75 7.93 -10.21
CA LEU A 88 12.03 9.32 -9.85
C LEU A 88 13.47 9.53 -9.34
N ARG A 89 14.26 8.46 -9.25
CA ARG A 89 15.65 8.51 -8.74
C ARG A 89 15.73 9.22 -7.38
N ASN A 90 14.69 9.08 -6.59
CA ASN A 90 14.58 9.70 -5.29
C ASN A 90 14.21 8.63 -4.25
N PRO A 91 15.07 8.34 -3.26
CA PRO A 91 14.78 7.34 -2.23
C PRO A 91 13.61 7.73 -1.32
N LEU A 92 13.20 9.01 -1.35
CA LEU A 92 12.07 9.54 -0.60
C LEU A 92 10.74 9.49 -1.37
N ALA A 93 10.76 9.03 -2.63
CA ALA A 93 9.57 8.93 -3.44
C ALA A 93 8.70 7.75 -2.98
N ASP A 94 7.42 8.02 -2.78
CA ASP A 94 6.39 7.02 -2.52
C ASP A 94 5.07 7.43 -3.17
N GLY A 95 3.99 6.71 -2.85
CA GLY A 95 2.67 7.01 -3.39
C GLY A 95 2.08 8.34 -2.94
N SER A 96 2.51 8.86 -1.79
CA SER A 96 2.03 10.15 -1.28
C SER A 96 2.61 11.33 -2.07
N THR A 97 3.82 11.17 -2.62
CA THR A 97 4.48 12.22 -3.41
C THR A 97 3.78 12.53 -4.72
N LEU A 98 2.93 11.61 -5.21
CA LEU A 98 2.11 11.83 -6.41
C LEU A 98 0.77 12.52 -6.12
N GLY A 99 0.42 12.79 -4.86
CA GLY A 99 -0.86 13.40 -4.50
C GLY A 99 -2.09 12.50 -4.68
N VAL A 100 -1.94 11.29 -5.19
CA VAL A 100 -3.06 10.35 -5.44
C VAL A 100 -3.73 9.92 -4.15
N SER A 101 -2.93 9.63 -3.11
CA SER A 101 -3.46 9.31 -1.77
C SER A 101 -4.23 10.48 -1.16
N ALA A 102 -3.76 11.71 -1.37
CA ALA A 102 -4.48 12.91 -0.92
C ALA A 102 -5.82 13.05 -1.62
N GLY A 103 -5.86 12.86 -2.96
CA GLY A 103 -7.11 12.84 -3.72
C GLY A 103 -8.08 11.78 -3.24
N ALA A 104 -7.61 10.53 -3.04
CA ALA A 104 -8.43 9.46 -2.47
C ALA A 104 -9.01 9.84 -1.11
N SER A 105 -8.19 10.47 -0.24
CA SER A 105 -8.63 10.94 1.07
C SER A 105 -9.71 12.02 0.97
N LEU A 106 -9.57 12.95 0.03
CA LEU A 106 -10.60 13.98 -0.20
C LEU A 106 -11.93 13.36 -0.63
N GLY A 107 -11.90 12.42 -1.58
CA GLY A 107 -13.09 11.71 -2.02
C GLY A 107 -13.80 10.96 -0.89
N ALA A 108 -13.03 10.28 -0.05
CA ALA A 108 -13.57 9.58 1.13
C ALA A 108 -14.17 10.55 2.16
N VAL A 109 -13.48 11.65 2.45
CA VAL A 109 -13.96 12.67 3.38
C VAL A 109 -15.26 13.29 2.90
N ILE A 110 -15.36 13.62 1.61
CA ILE A 110 -16.60 14.11 1.00
C ILE A 110 -17.73 13.07 1.13
N ALA A 111 -17.44 11.80 0.84
CA ALA A 111 -18.43 10.73 0.95
C ALA A 111 -18.93 10.56 2.38
N LEU A 112 -18.04 10.58 3.36
CA LEU A 112 -18.39 10.48 4.79
C LEU A 112 -19.16 11.72 5.27
N ALA A 113 -18.73 12.91 4.87
CA ALA A 113 -19.39 14.17 5.26
C ALA A 113 -20.81 14.28 4.69
N LEU A 114 -21.03 13.81 3.46
CA LEU A 114 -22.35 13.85 2.80
C LEU A 114 -23.20 12.59 3.06
N GLY A 115 -22.67 11.58 3.78
CA GLY A 115 -23.37 10.34 4.04
C GLY A 115 -23.64 9.51 2.77
N VAL A 116 -22.72 9.51 1.80
CA VAL A 116 -22.87 8.75 0.55
C VAL A 116 -22.82 7.27 0.83
N THR A 117 -23.93 6.57 0.64
CA THR A 117 -24.05 5.12 0.84
C THR A 117 -24.42 4.42 -0.46
N ILE A 118 -23.99 3.16 -0.58
CA ILE A 118 -24.43 2.27 -1.68
C ILE A 118 -25.24 1.15 -1.04
N PRO A 119 -26.47 0.85 -1.51
CA PRO A 119 -27.26 -0.25 -1.00
C PRO A 119 -26.46 -1.57 -1.01
N GLY A 120 -26.44 -2.26 0.14
CA GLY A 120 -25.74 -3.53 0.30
C GLY A 120 -24.24 -3.43 0.62
N SER A 121 -23.70 -2.23 0.85
CA SER A 121 -22.31 -2.05 1.24
C SER A 121 -22.13 -0.82 2.15
N ASP A 122 -21.76 -1.04 3.39
CA ASP A 122 -21.61 0.03 4.40
C ASP A 122 -20.50 1.05 4.01
N TYR A 123 -19.48 0.62 3.30
CA TYR A 123 -18.33 1.46 2.88
C TYR A 123 -18.22 1.64 1.36
N GLY A 124 -19.17 1.09 0.59
CA GLY A 124 -19.10 1.13 -0.88
C GLY A 124 -19.09 2.54 -1.46
N GLY A 125 -19.87 3.45 -0.89
CA GLY A 125 -19.91 4.86 -1.29
C GLY A 125 -18.56 5.55 -1.06
N THR A 126 -18.00 5.39 0.13
CA THR A 126 -16.69 5.95 0.49
C THR A 126 -15.57 5.40 -0.41
N MET A 127 -15.57 4.09 -0.65
CA MET A 127 -14.60 3.44 -1.52
C MET A 127 -14.69 3.93 -2.97
N LEU A 128 -15.89 4.05 -3.52
CA LEU A 128 -16.12 4.54 -4.89
C LEU A 128 -15.64 5.98 -5.04
N MET A 129 -16.02 6.86 -4.10
CA MET A 129 -15.60 8.27 -4.12
C MET A 129 -14.09 8.41 -3.92
N ALA A 130 -13.47 7.65 -3.01
CA ALA A 130 -12.03 7.64 -2.86
C ALA A 130 -11.32 7.25 -4.15
N MET A 131 -11.80 6.22 -4.84
CA MET A 131 -11.22 5.75 -6.09
C MET A 131 -11.43 6.77 -7.23
N ALA A 132 -12.62 7.36 -7.36
CA ALA A 132 -12.91 8.39 -8.35
C ALA A 132 -11.99 9.62 -8.17
N PHE A 133 -11.84 10.10 -6.95
CA PHE A 133 -10.97 11.24 -6.64
C PHE A 133 -9.47 10.91 -6.76
N ALA A 134 -9.06 9.68 -6.51
CA ALA A 134 -7.70 9.22 -6.81
C ALA A 134 -7.38 9.33 -8.31
N PHE A 135 -8.30 8.90 -9.18
CA PHE A 135 -8.17 9.04 -10.63
C PHE A 135 -8.23 10.49 -11.10
N LEU A 136 -9.13 11.28 -10.53
CA LEU A 136 -9.23 12.70 -10.84
C LEU A 136 -7.94 13.44 -10.47
N SER A 137 -7.38 13.18 -9.29
CA SER A 137 -6.11 13.78 -8.85
C SER A 137 -4.94 13.36 -9.73
N LEU A 138 -4.84 12.08 -10.11
CA LEU A 138 -3.83 11.62 -11.05
C LEU A 138 -3.92 12.38 -12.39
N THR A 139 -5.12 12.45 -12.96
CA THR A 139 -5.35 13.14 -14.25
C THR A 139 -4.99 14.61 -14.15
N LEU A 140 -5.39 15.28 -13.07
CA LEU A 140 -5.09 16.68 -12.82
C LEU A 140 -3.58 16.91 -12.69
N ILE A 141 -2.90 16.13 -11.88
CA ILE A 141 -1.46 16.27 -11.63
C ILE A 141 -0.66 16.00 -12.90
N LEU A 142 -0.98 14.95 -13.64
CA LEU A 142 -0.29 14.64 -14.90
C LEU A 142 -0.56 15.69 -15.98
N SER A 143 -1.78 16.22 -16.07
CA SER A 143 -2.10 17.29 -17.03
C SER A 143 -1.39 18.60 -16.68
N LEU A 144 -1.34 18.98 -15.41
CA LEU A 144 -0.58 20.16 -14.97
C LEU A 144 0.93 19.97 -15.19
N ALA A 145 1.46 18.79 -14.84
CA ALA A 145 2.87 18.49 -15.07
C ALA A 145 3.24 18.57 -16.56
N TYR A 146 2.37 18.06 -17.43
CA TYR A 146 2.56 18.12 -18.88
C TYR A 146 2.42 19.53 -19.43
N ALA A 147 1.49 20.32 -18.92
CA ALA A 147 1.29 21.71 -19.33
C ALA A 147 2.48 22.62 -18.99
N LEU A 148 3.12 22.36 -17.83
CA LEU A 148 4.30 23.11 -17.39
C LEU A 148 5.60 22.63 -18.07
N ASP A 149 5.70 21.32 -18.32
CA ASP A 149 6.88 20.72 -18.93
C ASP A 149 6.49 19.44 -19.69
N HIS A 150 6.54 19.54 -21.01
CA HIS A 150 6.22 18.40 -21.91
C HIS A 150 7.13 17.19 -21.71
N SER A 151 8.30 17.36 -21.04
CA SER A 151 9.23 16.25 -20.73
C SER A 151 8.77 15.41 -19.55
N LEU A 152 7.76 15.86 -18.78
CA LEU A 152 7.35 15.26 -17.52
C LEU A 152 8.54 15.12 -16.53
N ALA A 153 9.32 16.21 -16.36
CA ALA A 153 10.45 16.22 -15.48
C ALA A 153 10.06 15.76 -14.07
N THR A 154 10.90 14.94 -13.48
CA THR A 154 10.67 14.36 -12.15
C THR A 154 10.38 15.41 -11.08
N ASN A 155 11.14 16.52 -11.09
CA ASN A 155 10.97 17.60 -10.12
C ASN A 155 9.61 18.30 -10.26
N SER A 156 9.11 18.49 -11.49
CA SER A 156 7.80 19.08 -11.75
C SER A 156 6.67 18.21 -11.22
N ILE A 157 6.75 16.90 -11.45
CA ILE A 157 5.74 15.94 -10.96
C ILE A 157 5.69 15.94 -9.43
N ILE A 158 6.86 15.86 -8.76
CA ILE A 158 6.94 15.87 -7.29
C ILE A 158 6.40 17.19 -6.74
N LEU A 159 6.82 18.33 -7.29
CA LEU A 159 6.40 19.65 -6.83
C LEU A 159 4.88 19.82 -6.92
N ILE A 160 4.29 19.48 -8.06
CA ILE A 160 2.84 19.56 -8.26
C ILE A 160 2.11 18.61 -7.30
N GLY A 161 2.59 17.38 -7.12
CA GLY A 161 2.01 16.40 -6.20
C GLY A 161 2.01 16.89 -4.76
N VAL A 162 3.10 17.51 -4.30
CA VAL A 162 3.21 18.09 -2.95
C VAL A 162 2.25 19.28 -2.79
N ILE A 163 2.26 20.24 -3.73
CA ILE A 163 1.36 21.41 -3.69
C ILE A 163 -0.10 20.96 -3.69
N PHE A 164 -0.45 20.01 -4.55
CA PHE A 164 -1.80 19.43 -4.60
C PHE A 164 -2.18 18.77 -3.27
N SER A 165 -1.28 18.02 -2.66
CA SER A 165 -1.53 17.37 -1.36
C SER A 165 -1.75 18.41 -0.24
N MET A 166 -1.01 19.50 -0.23
CA MET A 166 -1.21 20.61 0.71
C MET A 166 -2.56 21.29 0.50
N PHE A 167 -2.93 21.55 -0.76
CA PHE A 167 -4.23 22.12 -1.11
C PHE A 167 -5.37 21.20 -0.63
N VAL A 168 -5.29 19.91 -0.95
CA VAL A 168 -6.28 18.91 -0.51
C VAL A 168 -6.39 18.85 1.00
N SER A 169 -5.27 18.87 1.72
CA SER A 169 -5.27 18.88 3.20
C SER A 169 -6.01 20.11 3.75
N SER A 170 -5.83 21.28 3.12
CA SER A 170 -6.56 22.49 3.49
C SER A 170 -8.06 22.38 3.23
N VAL A 171 -8.46 21.78 2.12
CA VAL A 171 -9.88 21.49 1.80
C VAL A 171 -10.49 20.52 2.80
N ILE A 172 -9.76 19.44 3.14
CA ILE A 172 -10.21 18.48 4.16
C ILE A 172 -10.42 19.18 5.51
N ASN A 173 -9.48 20.02 5.96
CA ASN A 173 -9.61 20.78 7.20
C ASN A 173 -10.79 21.74 7.16
N LEU A 174 -11.06 22.36 6.01
CA LEU A 174 -12.24 23.21 5.81
C LEU A 174 -13.53 22.39 5.95
N ILE A 175 -13.62 21.22 5.33
CA ILE A 175 -14.79 20.31 5.47
C ILE A 175 -14.98 19.94 6.94
N LEU A 176 -13.91 19.56 7.64
CA LEU A 176 -13.96 19.19 9.07
C LEU A 176 -14.47 20.33 9.96
N SER A 177 -14.29 21.59 9.57
CA SER A 177 -14.80 22.76 10.31
C SER A 177 -16.32 22.91 10.26
N PHE A 178 -16.98 22.30 9.27
CA PHE A 178 -18.43 22.34 9.10
C PHE A 178 -19.15 21.05 9.52
N VAL A 179 -18.40 19.97 9.74
CA VAL A 179 -18.97 18.64 10.03
C VAL A 179 -18.66 18.28 11.48
N ASN A 180 -19.72 18.14 12.33
CA ASN A 180 -19.55 17.81 13.74
C ASN A 180 -19.68 16.30 14.02
N ASP A 181 -20.71 15.66 13.49
CA ASP A 181 -21.09 14.29 13.86
C ASP A 181 -20.16 13.23 13.22
N GLN A 182 -19.60 13.50 12.05
CA GLN A 182 -18.79 12.56 11.28
C GLN A 182 -17.28 12.70 11.51
N VAL A 183 -16.83 13.69 12.31
CA VAL A 183 -15.39 13.95 12.56
C VAL A 183 -14.64 12.69 12.98
N ARG A 184 -15.25 11.90 13.88
CA ARG A 184 -14.64 10.66 14.35
C ARG A 184 -14.44 9.63 13.23
N SER A 185 -15.46 9.42 12.41
CA SER A 185 -15.41 8.48 11.28
C SER A 185 -14.37 8.92 10.24
N ILE A 186 -14.33 10.21 9.92
CA ILE A 186 -13.33 10.80 9.02
C ILE A 186 -11.93 10.63 9.57
N ALA A 187 -11.71 10.92 10.87
CA ALA A 187 -10.42 10.75 11.51
C ALA A 187 -9.95 9.30 11.49
N PHE A 188 -10.83 8.34 11.83
CA PHE A 188 -10.49 6.91 11.75
C PHE A 188 -10.14 6.48 10.33
N TRP A 189 -10.91 6.93 9.33
CA TRP A 189 -10.63 6.58 7.94
C TRP A 189 -9.29 7.17 7.45
N THR A 190 -9.01 8.44 7.77
CA THR A 190 -7.76 9.10 7.37
C THR A 190 -6.53 8.52 8.05
N MET A 191 -6.67 7.94 9.24
CA MET A 191 -5.59 7.23 9.94
C MET A 191 -5.28 5.84 9.36
N GLY A 192 -6.12 5.33 8.47
CA GLY A 192 -5.97 4.03 7.82
C GLY A 192 -6.29 2.84 8.71
N SER A 193 -7.20 1.99 8.26
CA SER A 193 -7.60 0.77 8.95
C SER A 193 -8.09 -0.27 7.93
N LEU A 194 -7.85 -1.54 8.24
CA LEU A 194 -8.38 -2.69 7.50
C LEU A 194 -9.39 -3.48 8.35
N SER A 195 -9.87 -2.88 9.44
CA SER A 195 -10.97 -3.42 10.23
C SER A 195 -12.25 -3.43 9.41
N GLY A 196 -13.02 -4.50 9.48
CA GLY A 196 -14.28 -4.63 8.71
C GLY A 196 -14.09 -4.99 7.23
N THR A 197 -12.86 -5.19 6.75
CA THR A 197 -12.65 -5.64 5.36
C THR A 197 -12.92 -7.16 5.22
N GLY A 198 -13.62 -7.53 4.14
CA GLY A 198 -14.00 -8.91 3.83
C GLY A 198 -13.41 -9.41 2.51
N TYR A 199 -13.83 -10.61 2.09
CA TYR A 199 -13.40 -11.23 0.83
C TYR A 199 -13.68 -10.43 -0.45
N PRO A 200 -14.74 -9.61 -0.57
CA PRO A 200 -14.89 -8.74 -1.74
C PRO A 200 -13.70 -7.81 -1.94
N HIS A 201 -13.18 -7.22 -0.85
CA HIS A 201 -11.99 -6.37 -0.88
C HIS A 201 -10.74 -7.17 -1.28
N THR A 202 -10.61 -8.42 -0.79
CA THR A 202 -9.51 -9.33 -1.19
C THR A 202 -9.49 -9.55 -2.70
N ARG A 203 -10.66 -9.77 -3.33
CA ARG A 203 -10.74 -9.97 -4.79
C ARG A 203 -10.27 -8.72 -5.55
N ILE A 204 -10.74 -7.54 -5.14
CA ILE A 204 -10.37 -6.27 -5.78
C ILE A 204 -8.88 -6.00 -5.64
N LEU A 205 -8.33 -6.14 -4.42
CA LEU A 205 -6.90 -5.94 -4.15
C LEU A 205 -6.03 -6.96 -4.89
N SER A 206 -6.43 -8.23 -4.93
CA SER A 206 -5.70 -9.27 -5.66
C SER A 206 -5.68 -9.01 -7.15
N LEU A 207 -6.82 -8.64 -7.74
CA LEU A 207 -6.91 -8.31 -9.16
C LEU A 207 -6.07 -7.08 -9.49
N ALA A 208 -6.16 -6.02 -8.67
CA ALA A 208 -5.36 -4.81 -8.86
C ALA A 208 -3.86 -5.10 -8.75
N LEU A 209 -3.41 -5.86 -7.74
CA LEU A 209 -2.01 -6.24 -7.59
C LEU A 209 -1.53 -7.12 -8.74
N LEU A 210 -2.34 -8.07 -9.20
CA LEU A 210 -1.98 -8.95 -10.33
C LEU A 210 -1.80 -8.13 -11.63
N LEU A 211 -2.75 -7.27 -11.96
CA LEU A 211 -2.72 -6.49 -13.20
C LEU A 211 -1.66 -5.38 -13.12
N CYS A 212 -1.77 -4.50 -12.12
CA CYS A 212 -0.85 -3.37 -11.97
C CYS A 212 0.55 -3.83 -11.57
N GLY A 213 0.66 -4.76 -10.63
CA GLY A 213 1.93 -5.34 -10.22
C GLY A 213 2.65 -6.05 -11.36
N GLY A 214 1.93 -6.78 -12.19
CA GLY A 214 2.47 -7.40 -13.41
C GLY A 214 3.08 -6.38 -14.37
N VAL A 215 2.39 -5.24 -14.60
CA VAL A 215 2.92 -4.14 -15.42
C VAL A 215 4.17 -3.54 -14.79
N ILE A 216 4.18 -3.27 -13.49
CA ILE A 216 5.34 -2.69 -12.79
C ILE A 216 6.55 -3.64 -12.90
N VAL A 217 6.36 -4.92 -12.62
CA VAL A 217 7.44 -5.93 -12.67
C VAL A 217 7.97 -6.10 -14.10
N ARG A 218 7.12 -6.01 -15.12
CA ARG A 218 7.54 -6.03 -16.52
C ARG A 218 8.52 -4.92 -16.85
N HIS A 219 8.37 -3.74 -16.25
CA HIS A 219 9.24 -2.59 -16.45
C HIS A 219 10.50 -2.57 -15.56
N ALA A 220 10.84 -3.70 -14.92
CA ALA A 220 12.01 -3.77 -14.03
C ALA A 220 13.34 -3.47 -14.73
N ARG A 221 13.48 -3.79 -16.03
CA ARG A 221 14.68 -3.50 -16.84
C ARG A 221 14.81 -2.01 -17.11
N GLU A 222 13.72 -1.40 -17.51
CA GLU A 222 13.65 0.02 -17.81
C GLU A 222 13.89 0.84 -16.53
N LEU A 223 13.35 0.41 -15.39
CA LEU A 223 13.63 1.02 -14.09
C LEU A 223 15.13 0.92 -13.71
N ASN A 224 15.82 -0.17 -14.07
CA ASN A 224 17.27 -0.26 -13.91
C ASN A 224 18.00 0.75 -14.82
N ALA A 225 17.53 0.95 -16.05
CA ALA A 225 18.10 1.95 -16.94
C ALA A 225 17.90 3.38 -16.41
N PHE A 226 16.77 3.69 -15.79
CA PHE A 226 16.53 4.99 -15.13
C PHE A 226 17.51 5.26 -13.98
N ALA A 227 18.00 4.24 -13.30
CA ALA A 227 18.95 4.41 -12.19
C ALA A 227 20.26 5.10 -12.62
N ILE A 228 20.70 4.93 -13.88
CA ILE A 228 21.88 5.58 -14.45
C ILE A 228 21.59 6.91 -15.16
N GLY A 229 20.35 7.36 -15.17
CA GLY A 229 19.89 8.64 -15.72
C GLY A 229 18.94 8.50 -16.90
N GLU A 230 18.06 9.49 -17.08
CA GLU A 230 17.07 9.49 -18.16
C GLU A 230 17.71 9.58 -19.54
N ASP A 231 18.76 10.38 -19.68
CA ASP A 231 19.47 10.52 -20.95
C ASP A 231 20.20 9.22 -21.32
N ASN A 232 20.87 8.61 -20.35
CA ASN A 232 21.50 7.30 -20.55
C ASN A 232 20.45 6.21 -20.88
N ALA A 233 19.28 6.25 -20.25
CA ALA A 233 18.20 5.33 -20.58
C ALA A 233 17.70 5.51 -22.03
N ARG A 234 17.65 6.76 -22.54
CA ARG A 234 17.35 7.04 -23.96
C ARG A 234 18.40 6.47 -24.89
N HIS A 235 19.70 6.63 -24.58
CA HIS A 235 20.79 6.12 -25.40
C HIS A 235 20.78 4.59 -25.54
N VAL A 236 20.32 3.86 -24.52
CA VAL A 236 20.14 2.40 -24.60
C VAL A 236 18.78 1.97 -25.18
N GLY A 237 18.02 2.90 -25.78
CA GLY A 237 16.78 2.62 -26.52
C GLY A 237 15.51 2.59 -25.67
N VAL A 238 15.53 3.03 -24.42
CA VAL A 238 14.32 3.12 -23.58
C VAL A 238 13.48 4.32 -23.99
N ASN A 239 12.19 4.08 -24.31
CA ASN A 239 11.24 5.17 -24.48
C ASN A 239 10.83 5.75 -23.11
N VAL A 240 11.63 6.69 -22.61
CA VAL A 240 11.50 7.30 -21.29
C VAL A 240 10.07 7.79 -21.00
N ARG A 241 9.44 8.50 -21.95
CA ARG A 241 8.10 9.05 -21.77
C ARG A 241 7.03 7.98 -21.61
N ARG A 242 7.07 6.93 -22.45
CA ARG A 242 6.10 5.81 -22.37
C ARG A 242 6.24 5.04 -21.07
N VAL A 243 7.46 4.74 -20.66
CA VAL A 243 7.73 4.01 -19.41
C VAL A 243 7.33 4.83 -18.20
N LYS A 244 7.66 6.13 -18.16
CA LYS A 244 7.21 7.03 -17.09
C LYS A 244 5.70 7.03 -16.96
N LEU A 245 4.97 7.29 -18.03
CA LEU A 245 3.50 7.31 -18.02
C LEU A 245 2.93 5.96 -17.60
N ALA A 246 3.43 4.85 -18.17
CA ALA A 246 2.95 3.52 -17.82
C ALA A 246 3.13 3.21 -16.32
N VAL A 247 4.30 3.49 -15.77
CA VAL A 247 4.59 3.24 -14.35
C VAL A 247 3.80 4.20 -13.46
N LEU A 248 3.76 5.51 -13.75
CA LEU A 248 3.03 6.50 -12.96
C LEU A 248 1.53 6.17 -12.91
N VAL A 249 0.91 5.89 -14.05
CA VAL A 249 -0.51 5.53 -14.11
C VAL A 249 -0.77 4.23 -13.34
N THR A 250 0.04 3.20 -13.58
CA THR A 250 -0.15 1.89 -12.95
C THR A 250 0.02 1.94 -11.43
N VAL A 251 1.06 2.65 -10.96
CA VAL A 251 1.31 2.88 -9.52
C VAL A 251 0.14 3.65 -8.91
N SER A 252 -0.33 4.70 -9.57
CA SER A 252 -1.43 5.52 -9.06
C SER A 252 -2.75 4.75 -8.98
N VAL A 253 -3.05 3.91 -9.97
CA VAL A 253 -4.21 3.01 -9.94
C VAL A 253 -4.12 2.07 -8.74
N LEU A 254 -2.96 1.41 -8.56
CA LEU A 254 -2.77 0.44 -7.47
C LEU A 254 -2.87 1.11 -6.10
N ILE A 255 -2.27 2.30 -5.95
CA ILE A 255 -2.39 3.10 -4.72
C ILE A 255 -3.82 3.55 -4.49
N GLY A 256 -4.51 4.04 -5.52
CA GLY A 256 -5.92 4.46 -5.41
C GLY A 256 -6.82 3.33 -4.92
N VAL A 257 -6.64 2.11 -5.46
CA VAL A 257 -7.37 0.92 -4.98
C VAL A 257 -6.99 0.57 -3.55
N CYS A 258 -5.70 0.59 -3.19
CA CYS A 258 -5.28 0.31 -1.81
C CYS A 258 -5.88 1.31 -0.83
N VAL A 259 -5.73 2.62 -1.09
CA VAL A 259 -6.22 3.69 -0.21
C VAL A 259 -7.74 3.68 -0.10
N SER A 260 -8.47 3.37 -1.18
CA SER A 260 -9.94 3.26 -1.14
C SER A 260 -10.43 2.16 -0.19
N VAL A 261 -9.65 1.09 -0.01
CA VAL A 261 -9.98 -0.04 0.89
C VAL A 261 -9.45 0.17 2.30
N SER A 262 -8.23 0.69 2.43
CA SER A 262 -7.52 0.74 3.72
C SER A 262 -7.47 2.12 4.37
N GLY A 263 -7.92 3.17 3.69
CA GLY A 263 -7.58 4.53 4.07
C GLY A 263 -6.09 4.82 3.84
N SER A 264 -5.60 5.94 4.36
CA SER A 264 -4.23 6.37 4.14
C SER A 264 -3.27 5.62 5.06
N ILE A 265 -2.37 4.82 4.49
CA ILE A 265 -1.29 4.12 5.20
C ILE A 265 0.05 4.63 4.67
N GLY A 266 0.78 5.35 5.53
CA GLY A 266 2.07 5.93 5.19
C GLY A 266 3.26 5.01 5.51
N PHE A 267 4.45 5.44 5.07
CA PHE A 267 5.76 4.83 5.34
C PHE A 267 6.02 3.45 4.74
N VAL A 268 5.02 2.64 4.41
CA VAL A 268 5.23 1.31 3.82
C VAL A 268 6.00 1.41 2.49
N GLY A 269 5.53 2.28 1.59
CA GLY A 269 6.18 2.50 0.29
C GLY A 269 7.50 3.25 0.36
N LEU A 270 7.78 3.93 1.48
CA LEU A 270 9.02 4.66 1.68
C LEU A 270 10.12 3.78 2.29
N VAL A 271 9.81 3.18 3.44
CA VAL A 271 10.81 2.50 4.29
C VAL A 271 11.12 1.10 3.80
N VAL A 272 10.09 0.33 3.45
CA VAL A 272 10.28 -1.09 3.12
C VAL A 272 11.13 -1.30 1.85
N PRO A 273 10.90 -0.58 0.73
CA PRO A 273 11.76 -0.74 -0.44
C PRO A 273 13.20 -0.31 -0.18
N HIS A 274 13.39 0.71 0.65
CA HIS A 274 14.73 1.16 1.03
C HIS A 274 15.47 0.07 1.82
N ALA A 275 14.81 -0.53 2.83
CA ALA A 275 15.36 -1.67 3.57
C ALA A 275 15.58 -2.90 2.68
N ALA A 276 14.65 -3.21 1.79
CA ALA A 276 14.77 -4.30 0.84
C ALA A 276 15.97 -4.11 -0.11
N ARG A 277 16.28 -2.88 -0.52
CA ARG A 277 17.42 -2.54 -1.37
C ARG A 277 18.76 -2.83 -0.69
N MET A 278 18.85 -2.66 0.62
CA MET A 278 20.08 -2.99 1.37
C MET A 278 20.38 -4.49 1.36
N ILE A 279 19.34 -5.33 1.26
CA ILE A 279 19.46 -6.80 1.28
C ILE A 279 19.51 -7.38 -0.14
N ALA A 280 18.57 -6.96 -0.99
CA ALA A 280 18.40 -7.50 -2.35
C ALA A 280 19.29 -6.84 -3.40
N GLY A 281 19.91 -5.68 -3.06
CA GLY A 281 20.65 -4.83 -3.97
C GLY A 281 19.76 -3.90 -4.81
N PRO A 282 20.35 -3.06 -5.68
CA PRO A 282 19.64 -2.04 -6.43
C PRO A 282 18.88 -2.56 -7.67
N ASN A 283 19.12 -3.79 -8.10
CA ASN A 283 18.52 -4.35 -9.32
C ASN A 283 17.01 -4.57 -9.13
N HIS A 284 16.17 -3.85 -9.88
CA HIS A 284 14.71 -3.90 -9.77
C HIS A 284 14.12 -5.28 -10.05
N ARG A 285 14.77 -6.17 -10.81
CA ARG A 285 14.32 -7.55 -11.00
C ARG A 285 14.31 -8.36 -9.70
N ARG A 286 15.15 -7.99 -8.72
CA ARG A 286 15.16 -8.55 -7.36
C ARG A 286 14.43 -7.66 -6.37
N LEU A 287 14.65 -6.35 -6.48
CA LEU A 287 14.10 -5.38 -5.54
C LEU A 287 12.58 -5.37 -5.52
N LEU A 288 11.91 -5.43 -6.68
CA LEU A 288 10.45 -5.38 -6.75
C LEU A 288 9.80 -6.57 -6.01
N PRO A 289 10.14 -7.85 -6.31
CA PRO A 289 9.57 -8.96 -5.56
C PRO A 289 10.00 -8.96 -4.09
N ALA A 290 11.24 -8.63 -3.75
CA ALA A 290 11.67 -8.53 -2.36
C ALA A 290 10.85 -7.48 -1.59
N SER A 291 10.59 -6.33 -2.20
CA SER A 291 9.75 -5.27 -1.62
C SER A 291 8.31 -5.72 -1.41
N MET A 292 7.72 -6.48 -2.34
CA MET A 292 6.37 -7.03 -2.19
C MET A 292 6.27 -7.93 -0.95
N PHE A 293 7.16 -8.90 -0.81
CA PHE A 293 7.15 -9.82 0.34
C PHE A 293 7.44 -9.09 1.65
N ALA A 294 8.46 -8.24 1.67
CA ALA A 294 8.81 -7.45 2.85
C ALA A 294 7.68 -6.49 3.25
N GLY A 295 7.01 -5.85 2.28
CA GLY A 295 5.87 -4.96 2.54
C GLY A 295 4.67 -5.69 3.11
N ALA A 296 4.34 -6.87 2.58
CA ALA A 296 3.30 -7.72 3.14
C ALA A 296 3.59 -8.09 4.59
N ILE A 297 4.79 -8.58 4.87
CA ILE A 297 5.20 -8.98 6.24
C ILE A 297 5.21 -7.77 7.18
N PHE A 298 5.77 -6.64 6.76
CA PHE A 298 5.83 -5.42 7.56
C PHE A 298 4.43 -4.94 7.97
N LEU A 299 3.49 -4.88 7.01
CA LEU A 299 2.15 -4.40 7.31
C LEU A 299 1.35 -5.41 8.14
N LEU A 300 1.57 -6.74 7.96
CA LEU A 300 1.01 -7.77 8.82
C LEU A 300 1.45 -7.61 10.27
N LEU A 301 2.74 -7.37 10.51
CA LEU A 301 3.26 -7.16 11.86
C LEU A 301 2.75 -5.83 12.46
N ALA A 302 2.64 -4.77 11.66
CA ALA A 302 2.06 -3.51 12.10
C ALA A 302 0.57 -3.66 12.46
N ASP A 303 -0.23 -4.40 11.68
CA ASP A 303 -1.62 -4.73 12.00
C ASP A 303 -1.73 -5.58 13.27
N LEU A 304 -0.82 -6.53 13.46
CA LEU A 304 -0.78 -7.33 14.68
C LEU A 304 -0.54 -6.46 15.91
N ILE A 305 0.43 -5.56 15.86
CA ILE A 305 0.71 -4.60 16.93
C ILE A 305 -0.53 -3.71 17.16
N ALA A 306 -1.14 -3.18 16.10
CA ALA A 306 -2.31 -2.31 16.18
C ALA A 306 -3.50 -2.97 16.91
N ARG A 307 -3.68 -4.29 16.72
CA ARG A 307 -4.78 -5.07 17.33
C ARG A 307 -4.50 -5.54 18.75
N THR A 308 -3.23 -5.64 19.14
CA THR A 308 -2.87 -6.32 20.41
C THR A 308 -2.33 -5.36 21.46
N LEU A 309 -1.73 -4.23 21.06
CA LEU A 309 -1.01 -3.34 21.96
C LEU A 309 -1.90 -2.73 23.06
N LEU A 310 -3.11 -2.29 22.71
CA LEU A 310 -4.07 -1.65 23.62
C LEU A 310 -5.40 -2.41 23.72
N SER A 311 -5.36 -3.76 23.51
CA SER A 311 -6.58 -4.57 23.57
C SER A 311 -7.42 -4.27 24.83
N PRO A 312 -8.77 -4.11 24.73
CA PRO A 312 -9.61 -4.40 23.56
C PRO A 312 -9.74 -3.27 22.53
N VAL A 313 -9.09 -2.14 22.73
CA VAL A 313 -9.12 -1.00 21.78
C VAL A 313 -8.12 -1.27 20.66
N GLU A 314 -8.59 -1.22 19.39
CA GLU A 314 -7.72 -1.34 18.23
C GLU A 314 -7.17 0.03 17.81
N LEU A 315 -5.87 0.12 17.61
CA LEU A 315 -5.22 1.28 16.99
C LEU A 315 -5.39 1.25 15.46
N SER A 316 -5.36 2.42 14.85
CA SER A 316 -5.26 2.51 13.38
C SER A 316 -3.88 2.05 12.90
N ILE A 317 -3.85 1.22 11.84
CA ILE A 317 -2.60 0.65 11.29
C ILE A 317 -1.66 1.77 10.85
N GLY A 318 -2.18 2.83 10.24
CA GLY A 318 -1.39 3.97 9.77
C GLY A 318 -0.66 4.71 10.89
N VAL A 319 -1.21 4.75 12.10
CA VAL A 319 -0.51 5.30 13.27
C VAL A 319 0.71 4.45 13.62
N VAL A 320 0.54 3.12 13.67
CA VAL A 320 1.63 2.20 13.96
C VAL A 320 2.71 2.25 12.88
N THR A 321 2.32 2.23 11.60
CA THR A 321 3.29 2.32 10.48
C THR A 321 4.02 3.64 10.46
N SER A 322 3.36 4.76 10.84
CA SER A 322 4.00 6.07 10.91
C SER A 322 5.03 6.16 12.05
N LEU A 323 4.67 5.68 13.23
CA LEU A 323 5.59 5.68 14.39
C LEU A 323 6.81 4.78 14.14
N VAL A 324 6.57 3.53 13.75
CA VAL A 324 7.65 2.56 13.47
C VAL A 324 8.45 2.97 12.25
N GLY A 325 7.75 3.42 11.19
CA GLY A 325 8.37 3.81 9.93
C GLY A 325 9.25 5.05 10.06
N ALA A 326 8.83 6.07 10.79
CA ALA A 326 9.65 7.28 11.01
C ALA A 326 10.95 6.93 11.74
N VAL A 327 10.89 6.16 12.82
CA VAL A 327 12.08 5.73 13.55
C VAL A 327 12.99 4.86 12.69
N ALA A 328 12.41 3.86 12.01
CA ALA A 328 13.17 2.96 11.12
C ALA A 328 13.85 3.75 9.99
N PHE A 329 13.15 4.73 9.40
CA PHE A 329 13.71 5.56 8.34
C PHE A 329 14.93 6.34 8.80
N VAL A 330 14.85 7.02 9.96
CA VAL A 330 15.98 7.77 10.53
C VAL A 330 17.19 6.86 10.78
N VAL A 331 16.96 5.68 11.36
CA VAL A 331 18.04 4.71 11.64
C VAL A 331 18.68 4.20 10.35
N ILE A 332 17.88 3.83 9.35
CA ILE A 332 18.36 3.33 8.07
C ILE A 332 19.15 4.42 7.34
N PHE A 333 18.62 5.64 7.29
CA PHE A 333 19.27 6.78 6.64
C PHE A 333 20.60 7.15 7.30
N TYR A 334 20.65 7.17 8.63
CA TYR A 334 21.88 7.41 9.38
C TYR A 334 22.96 6.35 9.09
N ARG A 335 22.57 5.07 9.08
CA ARG A 335 23.50 3.96 8.76
C ARG A 335 24.00 4.01 7.32
N ALA A 336 23.13 4.31 6.36
CA ALA A 336 23.51 4.43 4.95
C ALA A 336 24.53 5.55 4.72
N ARG A 337 24.39 6.69 5.43
CA ARG A 337 25.32 7.82 5.33
C ARG A 337 26.68 7.55 6.01
N LYS A 338 26.72 6.68 7.01
CA LYS A 338 27.97 6.34 7.72
C LYS A 338 28.78 5.24 7.02
N ALA A 339 28.14 4.49 6.12
CA ALA A 339 28.76 3.40 5.37
C ALA A 339 29.31 3.82 3.97
N GLY A 340 29.03 5.03 3.50
CA GLY A 340 29.58 5.65 2.30
C GLY A 340 30.46 6.85 2.64
#